data_74f78f17d2e7609efec256511b79674b
#
_entry.id   74f78f17d2e7609efec256511b79674b
#
_cell.length_a   1.000
_cell.length_b   1.000
_cell.length_c   1.000
_cell.angle_alpha   90.00
_cell.angle_beta   90.00
_cell.angle_gamma   90.00
#
_symmetry.space_group_name_H-M   'P 1'
#
loop_
_entity.id
_entity.type
_entity.pdbx_description
1 polymer ?
#
loop_
_entity_poly.entity_id
_entity_poly.type
_entity_poly.pdbx_seq_one_letter_code
_entity_poly.pdbx_strand_id
1 'polypeptide(L)'
;MIDKFNLEISKGEFVAITGNSGSGKTTLLNIMGLLEKPNSGDIIINNIKNPNSKQIRILQRDFYGYLFQNYALIENENVENNLKIALKYQKNINHNEKINYALESVGLRKYNKKKIYELSGGEQQRVALARVILKECEVIFADEPTGNLDKKNRDIVFDILKSLNKNGKTIVFVTHDLELSEQADRVIKL
;
A
#
# COMPACT_ATOMS: atom_id res chain seq x y z
N MET A 1 -13.07 -4.52 -19.41
CA MET A 1 -12.83 -5.91 -18.92
C MET A 1 -11.41 -6.25 -19.30
N ILE A 2 -10.59 -6.70 -18.33
CA ILE A 2 -9.20 -7.11 -18.61
C ILE A 2 -9.28 -8.51 -19.22
N ASP A 3 -8.83 -8.69 -20.47
CA ASP A 3 -8.83 -9.96 -21.16
C ASP A 3 -7.42 -10.32 -21.65
N LYS A 4 -7.02 -11.59 -21.46
CA LYS A 4 -5.72 -12.16 -21.89
C LYS A 4 -4.51 -11.32 -21.47
N PHE A 5 -4.50 -10.87 -20.21
CA PHE A 5 -3.47 -9.99 -19.69
C PHE A 5 -2.37 -10.81 -18.97
N ASN A 6 -1.13 -10.66 -19.44
CA ASN A 6 0.05 -11.25 -18.82
C ASN A 6 0.92 -10.13 -18.23
N LEU A 7 1.25 -10.25 -16.95
CA LEU A 7 2.06 -9.28 -16.24
C LEU A 7 3.02 -10.00 -15.29
N GLU A 8 4.28 -9.63 -15.36
CA GLU A 8 5.30 -10.02 -14.41
C GLU A 8 5.85 -8.77 -13.73
N ILE A 9 6.05 -8.82 -12.43
CA ILE A 9 6.62 -7.74 -11.62
C ILE A 9 7.82 -8.30 -10.87
N SER A 10 8.97 -7.65 -11.08
CA SER A 10 10.22 -8.04 -10.47
C SER A 10 10.34 -7.51 -9.03
N LYS A 11 11.14 -8.19 -8.21
CA LYS A 11 11.45 -7.71 -6.85
C LYS A 11 12.17 -6.36 -6.91
N GLY A 12 11.69 -5.42 -6.09
CA GLY A 12 12.24 -4.06 -6.01
C GLY A 12 11.75 -3.12 -7.10
N GLU A 13 10.88 -3.59 -8.01
CA GLU A 13 10.35 -2.75 -9.10
C GLU A 13 9.32 -1.73 -8.57
N PHE A 14 9.36 -0.50 -9.09
CA PHE A 14 8.40 0.56 -8.83
C PHE A 14 7.48 0.73 -10.04
N VAL A 15 6.27 0.19 -9.98
CA VAL A 15 5.36 0.05 -11.14
C VAL A 15 4.13 0.93 -10.97
N ALA A 16 3.86 1.75 -11.98
CA ALA A 16 2.62 2.51 -12.10
C ALA A 16 1.61 1.80 -13.01
N ILE A 17 0.35 1.75 -12.62
CA ILE A 17 -0.77 1.32 -13.46
C ILE A 17 -1.63 2.55 -13.76
N THR A 18 -1.76 2.89 -15.05
CA THR A 18 -2.53 4.03 -15.53
C THR A 18 -3.64 3.59 -16.47
N GLY A 19 -4.58 4.46 -16.75
CA GLY A 19 -5.69 4.21 -17.68
C GLY A 19 -6.94 4.98 -17.32
N ASN A 20 -7.95 4.92 -18.18
CA ASN A 20 -9.21 5.63 -18.00
C ASN A 20 -9.98 5.14 -16.75
N SER A 21 -10.90 5.94 -16.24
CA SER A 21 -11.83 5.49 -15.20
C SER A 21 -12.61 4.27 -15.71
N GLY A 22 -12.77 3.24 -14.86
CA GLY A 22 -13.46 2.01 -15.23
C GLY A 22 -12.62 1.02 -16.07
N SER A 23 -11.35 1.28 -16.41
CA SER A 23 -10.51 0.34 -17.18
C SER A 23 -10.11 -0.94 -16.41
N GLY A 24 -10.41 -1.01 -15.10
CA GLY A 24 -10.11 -2.19 -14.28
C GLY A 24 -8.81 -2.09 -13.46
N LYS A 25 -8.20 -0.92 -13.33
CA LYS A 25 -6.94 -0.72 -12.56
C LYS A 25 -7.03 -1.24 -11.13
N THR A 26 -8.04 -0.81 -10.38
CA THR A 26 -8.29 -1.27 -9.01
C THR A 26 -8.54 -2.77 -8.96
N THR A 27 -9.32 -3.32 -9.91
CA THR A 27 -9.56 -4.76 -10.02
C THR A 27 -8.25 -5.54 -10.26
N LEU A 28 -7.40 -5.08 -11.17
CA LEU A 28 -6.09 -5.69 -11.40
C LEU A 28 -5.23 -5.62 -10.15
N LEU A 29 -5.17 -4.47 -9.48
CA LEU A 29 -4.44 -4.30 -8.24
C LEU A 29 -4.94 -5.26 -7.15
N ASN A 30 -6.26 -5.40 -7.00
CA ASN A 30 -6.90 -6.31 -6.04
C ASN A 30 -6.60 -7.77 -6.34
N ILE A 31 -6.60 -8.16 -7.61
CA ILE A 31 -6.24 -9.53 -8.03
C ILE A 31 -4.78 -9.82 -7.70
N MET A 32 -3.85 -8.94 -8.04
CA MET A 32 -2.43 -9.09 -7.70
C MET A 32 -2.21 -9.12 -6.18
N GLY A 33 -2.96 -8.31 -5.45
CA GLY A 33 -2.96 -8.28 -3.98
C GLY A 33 -3.71 -9.43 -3.32
N LEU A 34 -4.28 -10.37 -4.07
CA LEU A 34 -5.09 -11.49 -3.56
C LEU A 34 -6.34 -11.05 -2.76
N LEU A 35 -6.85 -9.84 -3.00
CA LEU A 35 -8.11 -9.36 -2.42
C LEU A 35 -9.31 -9.82 -3.25
N GLU A 36 -9.10 -10.05 -4.54
CA GLU A 36 -10.10 -10.60 -5.47
C GLU A 36 -9.51 -11.79 -6.23
N LYS A 37 -10.39 -12.70 -6.69
CA LYS A 37 -9.99 -13.82 -7.53
C LYS A 37 -10.17 -13.44 -9.00
N PRO A 38 -9.25 -13.83 -9.90
CA PRO A 38 -9.47 -13.71 -11.34
C PRO A 38 -10.57 -14.68 -11.79
N ASN A 39 -11.30 -14.32 -12.84
CA ASN A 39 -12.31 -15.21 -13.46
C ASN A 39 -11.63 -16.41 -14.15
N SER A 40 -10.42 -16.22 -14.69
CA SER A 40 -9.63 -17.25 -15.34
C SER A 40 -8.14 -16.85 -15.32
N GLY A 41 -7.27 -17.79 -15.63
CA GLY A 41 -5.83 -17.58 -15.63
C GLY A 41 -5.17 -17.98 -14.31
N ASP A 42 -3.88 -17.73 -14.23
CA ASP A 42 -3.04 -18.15 -13.10
C ASP A 42 -2.44 -16.92 -12.39
N ILE A 43 -2.33 -16.99 -11.08
CA ILE A 43 -1.54 -16.08 -10.27
C ILE A 43 -0.35 -16.85 -9.71
N ILE A 44 0.85 -16.34 -9.92
CA ILE A 44 2.09 -16.92 -9.38
C ILE A 44 2.77 -15.88 -8.49
N ILE A 45 3.00 -16.21 -7.24
CA ILE A 45 3.63 -15.33 -6.26
C ILE A 45 4.71 -16.12 -5.54
N ASN A 46 5.94 -15.65 -5.64
CA ASN A 46 7.07 -16.29 -4.95
C ASN A 46 7.12 -17.81 -5.19
N ASN A 47 6.97 -18.24 -6.45
CA ASN A 47 6.88 -19.64 -6.92
C ASN A 47 5.63 -20.41 -6.42
N ILE A 48 4.68 -19.77 -5.77
CA ILE A 48 3.41 -20.37 -5.40
C ILE A 48 2.39 -20.06 -6.49
N LYS A 49 1.98 -21.10 -7.24
CA LYS A 49 0.93 -20.97 -8.26
C LYS A 49 -0.43 -21.14 -7.61
N ASN A 50 -1.35 -20.22 -7.89
CA ASN A 50 -2.75 -20.24 -7.44
C ASN A 50 -2.87 -20.54 -5.94
N PRO A 51 -2.37 -19.67 -5.06
CA PRO A 51 -2.30 -19.92 -3.62
C PRO A 51 -3.68 -20.24 -3.04
N ASN A 52 -3.74 -21.25 -2.19
CA ASN A 52 -4.96 -21.62 -1.46
C ASN A 52 -5.26 -20.62 -0.34
N SER A 53 -6.44 -20.72 0.30
CA SER A 53 -6.90 -19.79 1.33
C SER A 53 -5.95 -19.66 2.54
N LYS A 54 -5.20 -20.70 2.90
CA LYS A 54 -4.20 -20.65 3.98
C LYS A 54 -2.96 -19.86 3.52
N GLN A 55 -2.49 -20.12 2.32
CA GLN A 55 -1.35 -19.40 1.70
C GLN A 55 -1.68 -17.93 1.46
N ILE A 56 -2.89 -17.63 0.97
CA ILE A 56 -3.37 -16.26 0.80
C ILE A 56 -3.29 -15.49 2.13
N ARG A 57 -3.81 -16.05 3.23
CA ARG A 57 -3.74 -15.39 4.55
C ARG A 57 -2.32 -15.12 5.02
N ILE A 58 -1.38 -16.04 4.75
CA ILE A 58 0.03 -15.85 5.09
C ILE A 58 0.64 -14.74 4.22
N LEU A 59 0.42 -14.77 2.91
CA LEU A 59 0.91 -13.74 1.99
C LEU A 59 0.34 -12.35 2.34
N GLN A 60 -0.95 -12.25 2.60
CA GLN A 60 -1.59 -11.00 3.02
C GLN A 60 -1.08 -10.51 4.38
N ARG A 61 -0.76 -11.41 5.31
CA ARG A 61 -0.25 -11.05 6.63
C ARG A 61 1.20 -10.61 6.60
N ASP A 62 2.07 -11.33 5.91
CA ASP A 62 3.53 -11.23 6.07
C ASP A 62 4.23 -10.63 4.84
N PHE A 63 3.64 -10.75 3.65
CA PHE A 63 4.31 -10.39 2.40
C PHE A 63 3.76 -9.12 1.75
N TYR A 64 2.45 -8.84 1.89
CA TYR A 64 1.78 -7.74 1.24
C TYR A 64 1.43 -6.59 2.18
N GLY A 65 1.66 -5.36 1.75
CA GLY A 65 1.10 -4.12 2.32
C GLY A 65 0.06 -3.52 1.38
N TYR A 66 -0.96 -2.90 1.95
CA TYR A 66 -2.01 -2.25 1.15
C TYR A 66 -2.21 -0.82 1.61
N LEU A 67 -2.24 0.08 0.64
CA LEU A 67 -2.57 1.48 0.82
C LEU A 67 -3.82 1.77 -0.01
N PHE A 68 -4.96 1.88 0.65
CA PHE A 68 -6.26 2.06 0.01
C PHE A 68 -6.57 3.55 -0.21
N GLN A 69 -7.34 3.85 -1.24
CA GLN A 69 -7.80 5.21 -1.54
C GLN A 69 -8.58 5.85 -0.37
N ASN A 70 -9.33 5.06 0.39
CA ASN A 70 -10.09 5.49 1.57
C ASN A 70 -9.33 5.31 2.88
N TYR A 71 -7.98 5.15 2.82
CA TYR A 71 -7.06 4.98 3.96
C TYR A 71 -7.29 3.70 4.79
N ALA A 72 -8.50 3.14 4.82
CA ALA A 72 -8.93 1.99 5.63
C ALA A 72 -8.51 2.14 7.11
N LEU A 73 -8.75 3.29 7.71
CA LEU A 73 -8.51 3.60 9.11
C LEU A 73 -9.82 3.50 9.90
N ILE A 74 -9.71 3.15 11.19
CA ILE A 74 -10.84 3.14 12.12
C ILE A 74 -11.00 4.55 12.69
N GLU A 75 -12.00 5.28 12.20
CA GLU A 75 -12.19 6.71 12.44
C GLU A 75 -12.33 7.08 13.93
N ASN A 76 -13.09 6.28 14.68
CA ASN A 76 -13.33 6.51 16.11
C ASN A 76 -12.18 6.07 17.03
N GLU A 77 -11.13 5.47 16.46
CA GLU A 77 -9.92 5.08 17.18
C GLU A 77 -8.83 6.15 17.04
N ASN A 78 -7.87 6.13 17.96
CA ASN A 78 -6.70 6.97 17.86
C ASN A 78 -5.66 6.38 16.88
N VAL A 79 -4.67 7.19 16.51
CA VAL A 79 -3.58 6.80 15.62
C VAL A 79 -2.84 5.57 16.14
N GLU A 80 -2.51 5.53 17.43
CA GLU A 80 -1.79 4.40 18.02
C GLU A 80 -2.54 3.08 17.87
N ASN A 81 -3.86 3.08 18.13
CA ASN A 81 -4.69 1.87 18.01
C ASN A 81 -4.80 1.40 16.55
N ASN A 82 -4.90 2.32 15.59
CA ASN A 82 -4.85 1.99 14.17
C ASN A 82 -3.51 1.36 13.76
N LEU A 83 -2.41 1.83 14.33
CA LEU A 83 -1.07 1.30 14.03
C LEU A 83 -0.80 -0.04 14.71
N LYS A 84 -1.33 -0.27 15.91
CA LYS A 84 -1.22 -1.56 16.63
C LYS A 84 -1.78 -2.74 15.82
N ILE A 85 -2.72 -2.51 14.91
CA ILE A 85 -3.27 -3.55 14.03
C ILE A 85 -2.16 -4.22 13.21
N ALA A 86 -1.20 -3.43 12.70
CA ALA A 86 -0.08 -3.95 11.91
C ALA A 86 0.90 -4.81 12.74
N LEU A 87 0.96 -4.57 14.05
CA LEU A 87 1.87 -5.26 14.96
C LEU A 87 1.26 -6.50 15.63
N LYS A 88 -0.02 -6.80 15.37
CA LYS A 88 -0.77 -7.87 16.06
C LYS A 88 -0.08 -9.23 16.05
N TYR A 89 0.64 -9.55 14.99
CA TYR A 89 1.32 -10.86 14.82
C TYR A 89 2.83 -10.80 15.05
N GLN A 90 3.39 -9.62 15.36
CA GLN A 90 4.79 -9.47 15.68
C GLN A 90 5.00 -9.69 17.18
N LYS A 91 5.88 -10.64 17.53
CA LYS A 91 6.18 -10.98 18.93
C LYS A 91 7.54 -10.41 19.33
N ASN A 92 7.73 -10.23 20.64
CA ASN A 92 9.02 -9.83 21.23
C ASN A 92 9.56 -8.49 20.70
N ILE A 93 8.67 -7.52 20.46
CA ILE A 93 9.05 -6.18 19.99
C ILE A 93 8.49 -5.11 20.91
N ASN A 94 9.18 -3.99 21.00
CA ASN A 94 8.67 -2.79 21.66
C ASN A 94 7.70 -2.05 20.73
N HIS A 95 6.40 -2.30 20.88
CA HIS A 95 5.36 -1.69 20.04
C HIS A 95 5.42 -0.16 20.05
N ASN A 96 5.65 0.46 21.21
CA ASN A 96 5.67 1.91 21.32
C ASN A 96 6.83 2.53 20.55
N GLU A 97 8.00 1.92 20.62
CA GLU A 97 9.18 2.36 19.89
C GLU A 97 8.97 2.25 18.36
N LYS A 98 8.47 1.11 17.89
CA LYS A 98 8.15 0.92 16.45
C LYS A 98 7.10 1.90 15.96
N ILE A 99 6.03 2.14 16.73
CA ILE A 99 4.99 3.11 16.39
C ILE A 99 5.57 4.53 16.30
N ASN A 100 6.38 4.93 17.28
CA ASN A 100 7.00 6.26 17.28
C ASN A 100 7.94 6.42 16.07
N TYR A 101 8.75 5.42 15.77
CA TYR A 101 9.61 5.41 14.57
C TYR A 101 8.78 5.55 13.28
N ALA A 102 7.73 4.76 13.12
CA ALA A 102 6.88 4.83 11.94
C ALA A 102 6.18 6.18 11.79
N LEU A 103 5.69 6.76 12.89
CA LEU A 103 5.09 8.09 12.88
C LEU A 103 6.11 9.19 12.53
N GLU A 104 7.32 9.08 13.06
CA GLU A 104 8.40 10.02 12.73
C GLU A 104 8.78 9.92 11.25
N SER A 105 8.86 8.70 10.69
CA SER A 105 9.16 8.44 9.27
C SER A 105 8.15 9.05 8.30
N VAL A 106 6.92 9.32 8.75
CA VAL A 106 5.87 9.96 7.95
C VAL A 106 5.58 11.41 8.38
N GLY A 107 6.42 12.00 9.25
CA GLY A 107 6.29 13.38 9.71
C GLY A 107 5.12 13.65 10.67
N LEU A 108 4.67 12.61 11.41
CA LEU A 108 3.55 12.69 12.36
C LEU A 108 3.99 12.42 13.83
N ARG A 109 5.17 12.89 14.20
CA ARG A 109 5.68 12.76 15.58
C ARG A 109 4.65 13.30 16.58
N LYS A 110 4.42 12.56 17.69
CA LYS A 110 3.47 12.90 18.76
C LYS A 110 1.98 12.83 18.40
N TYR A 111 1.60 12.23 17.27
CA TYR A 111 0.20 12.09 16.88
C TYR A 111 -0.50 10.86 17.51
N ASN A 112 0.18 10.05 18.30
CA ASN A 112 -0.29 8.78 18.86
C ASN A 112 -1.70 8.84 19.45
N LYS A 113 -2.03 9.89 20.18
CA LYS A 113 -3.30 10.04 20.92
C LYS A 113 -4.40 10.75 20.13
N LYS A 114 -4.08 11.38 18.99
CA LYS A 114 -5.09 12.02 18.14
C LYS A 114 -6.05 10.99 17.56
N LYS A 115 -7.32 11.33 17.50
CA LYS A 115 -8.33 10.53 16.83
C LYS A 115 -8.20 10.72 15.31
N ILE A 116 -8.58 9.69 14.53
CA ILE A 116 -8.45 9.74 13.06
C ILE A 116 -9.31 10.87 12.48
N TYR A 117 -10.53 11.07 12.98
CA TYR A 117 -11.42 12.14 12.52
C TYR A 117 -10.89 13.57 12.77
N GLU A 118 -9.88 13.76 13.64
CA GLU A 118 -9.21 15.05 13.88
C GLU A 118 -8.13 15.36 12.86
N LEU A 119 -7.81 14.40 11.97
CA LEU A 119 -6.73 14.51 11.01
C LEU A 119 -7.23 14.97 9.64
N SER A 120 -6.43 15.79 8.96
CA SER A 120 -6.62 16.08 7.54
C SER A 120 -6.45 14.81 6.69
N GLY A 121 -6.99 14.80 5.46
CA GLY A 121 -6.86 13.66 4.55
C GLY A 121 -5.39 13.28 4.29
N GLY A 122 -4.50 14.27 4.14
CA GLY A 122 -3.06 14.01 3.99
C GLY A 122 -2.41 13.42 5.23
N GLU A 123 -2.84 13.80 6.44
CA GLU A 123 -2.38 13.20 7.69
C GLU A 123 -2.90 11.76 7.83
N GLN A 124 -4.16 11.51 7.48
CA GLN A 124 -4.75 10.15 7.48
C GLN A 124 -3.99 9.24 6.51
N GLN A 125 -3.67 9.71 5.31
CA GLN A 125 -2.87 8.95 4.35
C GLN A 125 -1.48 8.62 4.89
N ARG A 126 -0.84 9.57 5.58
CA ARG A 126 0.45 9.31 6.23
C ARG A 126 0.34 8.33 7.41
N VAL A 127 -0.77 8.30 8.15
CA VAL A 127 -1.04 7.25 9.14
C VAL A 127 -1.19 5.88 8.47
N ALA A 128 -1.90 5.81 7.33
CA ALA A 128 -2.01 4.56 6.55
C ALA A 128 -0.64 4.08 6.04
N LEU A 129 0.24 5.00 5.60
CA LEU A 129 1.64 4.67 5.24
C LEU A 129 2.45 4.19 6.45
N ALA A 130 2.33 4.83 7.62
CA ALA A 130 2.98 4.38 8.84
C ALA A 130 2.57 2.94 9.20
N ARG A 131 1.28 2.58 8.98
CA ARG A 131 0.78 1.21 9.16
C ARG A 131 1.44 0.23 8.19
N VAL A 132 1.68 0.63 6.94
CA VAL A 132 2.40 -0.20 5.95
C VAL A 132 3.87 -0.37 6.34
N ILE A 133 4.54 0.68 6.80
CA ILE A 133 5.93 0.64 7.29
C ILE A 133 6.06 -0.36 8.44
N LEU A 134 5.15 -0.30 9.42
CA LEU A 134 5.13 -1.20 10.58
C LEU A 134 4.94 -2.66 10.21
N LYS A 135 4.28 -2.93 9.11
CA LYS A 135 3.98 -4.30 8.67
C LYS A 135 5.22 -5.05 8.14
N GLU A 136 6.27 -4.34 7.74
CA GLU A 136 7.52 -4.92 7.22
C GLU A 136 7.31 -5.83 5.98
N CYS A 137 6.27 -5.56 5.19
CA CYS A 137 5.93 -6.30 3.97
C CYS A 137 7.01 -6.14 2.87
N GLU A 138 7.04 -7.07 1.90
CA GLU A 138 7.96 -6.98 0.74
C GLU A 138 7.33 -6.27 -0.46
N VAL A 139 6.03 -6.43 -0.67
CA VAL A 139 5.30 -5.81 -1.77
C VAL A 139 4.22 -4.88 -1.23
N ILE A 140 4.12 -3.69 -1.79
CA ILE A 140 3.11 -2.69 -1.42
C ILE A 140 2.21 -2.43 -2.64
N PHE A 141 0.92 -2.65 -2.46
CA PHE A 141 -0.12 -2.26 -3.42
C PHE A 141 -0.77 -0.97 -2.96
N ALA A 142 -0.77 0.06 -3.82
CA ALA A 142 -1.32 1.37 -3.51
C ALA A 142 -2.38 1.78 -4.55
N ASP A 143 -3.62 1.91 -4.11
CA ASP A 143 -4.71 2.37 -4.97
C ASP A 143 -4.93 3.86 -4.78
N GLU A 144 -4.61 4.65 -5.82
CA GLU A 144 -4.70 6.12 -5.85
C GLU A 144 -4.12 6.77 -4.56
N PRO A 145 -2.86 6.48 -4.20
CA PRO A 145 -2.30 6.86 -2.89
C PRO A 145 -2.24 8.35 -2.66
N THR A 146 -2.44 9.16 -3.70
CA THR A 146 -2.32 10.62 -3.69
C THR A 146 -3.55 11.34 -4.24
N GLY A 147 -4.57 10.60 -4.69
CA GLY A 147 -5.68 11.11 -5.50
C GLY A 147 -6.54 12.21 -4.85
N ASN A 148 -6.62 12.27 -3.53
CA ASN A 148 -7.43 13.24 -2.78
C ASN A 148 -6.57 14.25 -2.00
N LEU A 149 -5.29 14.41 -2.36
CA LEU A 149 -4.35 15.24 -1.62
C LEU A 149 -4.01 16.53 -2.37
N ASP A 150 -3.79 17.61 -1.62
CA ASP A 150 -3.13 18.79 -2.17
C ASP A 150 -1.69 18.45 -2.60
N LYS A 151 -1.11 19.31 -3.44
CA LYS A 151 0.22 19.09 -4.04
C LYS A 151 1.30 18.79 -2.99
N LYS A 152 1.31 19.50 -1.87
CA LYS A 152 2.31 19.33 -0.81
C LYS A 152 2.20 17.96 -0.15
N ASN A 153 0.99 17.53 0.23
CA ASN A 153 0.76 16.21 0.83
C ASN A 153 0.97 15.09 -0.19
N ARG A 154 0.58 15.29 -1.47
CA ARG A 154 0.86 14.40 -2.58
C ARG A 154 2.35 14.08 -2.67
N ASP A 155 3.17 15.12 -2.74
CA ASP A 155 4.62 14.98 -2.90
C ASP A 155 5.25 14.26 -1.69
N ILE A 156 4.84 14.62 -0.46
CA ILE A 156 5.30 13.93 0.76
C ILE A 156 4.97 12.42 0.73
N VAL A 157 3.73 12.06 0.40
CA VAL A 157 3.28 10.67 0.35
C VAL A 157 4.06 9.89 -0.71
N PHE A 158 4.26 10.49 -1.88
CA PHE A 158 4.98 9.86 -2.98
C PHE A 158 6.48 9.69 -2.67
N ASP A 159 7.12 10.68 -2.04
CA ASP A 159 8.51 10.58 -1.60
C ASP A 159 8.72 9.47 -0.58
N ILE A 160 7.75 9.25 0.33
CA ILE A 160 7.81 8.12 1.26
C ILE A 160 7.73 6.79 0.49
N LEU A 161 6.84 6.64 -0.50
CA LEU A 161 6.77 5.44 -1.34
C LEU A 161 8.09 5.20 -2.09
N LYS A 162 8.66 6.24 -2.70
CA LYS A 162 9.98 6.16 -3.36
C LYS A 162 11.10 5.74 -2.39
N SER A 163 11.08 6.26 -1.17
CA SER A 163 12.03 5.86 -0.14
C SER A 163 11.89 4.39 0.24
N LEU A 164 10.67 3.89 0.37
CA LEU A 164 10.39 2.47 0.64
C LEU A 164 10.88 1.59 -0.51
N ASN A 165 10.68 2.00 -1.75
CA ASN A 165 11.18 1.30 -2.93
C ASN A 165 12.71 1.27 -2.97
N LYS A 166 13.39 2.41 -2.76
CA LYS A 166 14.87 2.47 -2.66
C LYS A 166 15.41 1.56 -1.57
N ASN A 167 14.63 1.28 -0.52
CA ASN A 167 14.98 0.32 0.53
C ASN A 167 14.60 -1.14 0.16
N GLY A 168 14.37 -1.43 -1.13
CA GLY A 168 14.17 -2.77 -1.67
C GLY A 168 12.73 -3.27 -1.67
N LYS A 169 11.73 -2.45 -1.32
CA LYS A 169 10.33 -2.83 -1.43
C LYS A 169 9.87 -2.79 -2.90
N THR A 170 9.11 -3.78 -3.32
CA THR A 170 8.38 -3.74 -4.59
C THR A 170 7.11 -2.91 -4.39
N ILE A 171 6.84 -1.95 -5.26
CA ILE A 171 5.66 -1.10 -5.16
C ILE A 171 4.89 -1.12 -6.47
N VAL A 172 3.59 -1.40 -6.36
CA VAL A 172 2.65 -1.31 -7.48
C VAL A 172 1.57 -0.31 -7.10
N PHE A 173 1.47 0.78 -7.84
CA PHE A 173 0.48 1.81 -7.56
C PHE A 173 -0.38 2.14 -8.77
N VAL A 174 -1.66 2.36 -8.51
CA VAL A 174 -2.61 2.90 -9.47
C VAL A 174 -2.62 4.40 -9.34
N THR A 175 -2.57 5.11 -10.46
CA THR A 175 -2.73 6.56 -10.47
C THR A 175 -3.29 7.09 -11.80
N HIS A 176 -3.96 8.21 -11.74
CA HIS A 176 -4.32 9.02 -12.90
C HIS A 176 -3.39 10.24 -13.07
N ASP A 177 -2.46 10.45 -12.13
CA ASP A 177 -1.45 11.52 -12.18
C ASP A 177 -0.28 11.07 -13.05
N LEU A 178 -0.17 11.69 -14.24
CA LEU A 178 0.89 11.36 -15.22
C LEU A 178 2.27 11.76 -14.70
N GLU A 179 2.39 12.88 -13.99
CA GLU A 179 3.66 13.36 -13.42
C GLU A 179 4.24 12.34 -12.42
N LEU A 180 3.38 11.70 -11.63
CA LEU A 180 3.80 10.66 -10.68
C LEU A 180 4.08 9.33 -11.39
N SER A 181 3.28 8.98 -12.39
CA SER A 181 3.47 7.72 -13.12
C SER A 181 4.78 7.68 -13.91
N GLU A 182 5.22 8.82 -14.46
CA GLU A 182 6.51 8.93 -15.18
C GLU A 182 7.74 8.74 -14.28
N GLN A 183 7.56 8.80 -12.97
CA GLN A 183 8.64 8.56 -12.00
C GLN A 183 8.75 7.07 -11.60
N ALA A 184 7.90 6.20 -12.13
CA ALA A 184 8.00 4.74 -11.93
C ALA A 184 9.06 4.13 -12.87
N ASP A 185 9.60 2.98 -12.49
CA ASP A 185 10.52 2.22 -13.36
C ASP A 185 9.80 1.71 -14.60
N ARG A 186 8.49 1.42 -14.46
CA ARG A 186 7.63 0.96 -15.55
C ARG A 186 6.20 1.44 -15.38
N VAL A 187 5.60 1.85 -16.50
CA VAL A 187 4.18 2.24 -16.58
C VAL A 187 3.40 1.19 -17.37
N ILE A 188 2.34 0.68 -16.75
CA ILE A 188 1.39 -0.25 -17.37
C ILE A 188 0.12 0.54 -17.70
N LYS A 189 -0.26 0.56 -18.96
CA LYS A 189 -1.46 1.27 -19.40
C LYS A 189 -2.59 0.27 -19.69
N LEU A 190 -3.74 0.43 -19.02
CA LEU A 190 -4.96 -0.35 -19.22
C LEU A 190 -6.00 0.38 -20.06
#